data_c30c017d1c4862c0813b9d38b2a09f00
#
_entry.id   c30c017d1c4862c0813b9d38b2a09f00
#
_cell.length_a   1.000
_cell.length_b   1.000
_cell.length_c   1.000
_cell.angle_alpha   90.00
_cell.angle_beta   90.00
_cell.angle_gamma   90.00
#
_symmetry.space_group_name_H-M   'P 1'
#
loop_
_entity.id
_entity.type
_entity.pdbx_description
1 polymer ?
#
loop_
_entity_poly.entity_id
_entity_poly.type
_entity_poly.pdbx_seq_one_letter_code
_entity_poly.pdbx_strand_id
1 'polypeptide(L)'
;MKQKRILVIEDEKNVLEDLKILLEEEGYFVYAESKGKTGIETAKQHLPDLIICDIMMREVNGYDVLTTLSKEENTKCIPFIFLTAKVEREDIRRGMVLGADDYLLKPYKADELLKAIEARIKRIDTLKAGLSKESKKSVKKYAYDEKIFTKVNGQPLLIKISDISYITAENQYTLISLVNGKSYLIRKAIAYWVKALPTKEFFRIHRSTIINMEYIVKMGKWMKSSLLVYLQNIEKPFIISKRYSTRFRKNNF
;
A
#
# COMPACT_ATOMS: atom_id res chain seq x y z
N MET A 1 2.60 -16.04 22.16
CA MET A 1 2.76 -15.20 20.96
C MET A 1 3.80 -14.13 21.27
N LYS A 2 4.60 -13.67 20.29
CA LYS A 2 5.53 -12.56 20.52
C LYS A 2 4.74 -11.27 20.70
N GLN A 3 5.01 -10.51 21.78
CA GLN A 3 4.37 -9.21 22.04
C GLN A 3 4.58 -8.27 20.85
N LYS A 4 3.54 -7.62 20.39
CA LYS A 4 3.60 -6.66 19.26
C LYS A 4 4.14 -5.33 19.75
N ARG A 5 4.98 -4.70 18.94
CA ARG A 5 5.68 -3.46 19.26
C ARG A 5 5.04 -2.32 18.47
N ILE A 6 4.59 -1.29 19.16
CA ILE A 6 4.01 -0.09 18.56
C ILE A 6 4.92 1.10 18.86
N LEU A 7 5.19 1.93 17.86
CA LEU A 7 5.83 3.22 18.04
C LEU A 7 4.76 4.31 18.00
N VAL A 8 4.69 5.11 19.04
CA VAL A 8 3.83 6.30 19.13
C VAL A 8 4.70 7.54 19.03
N ILE A 9 4.35 8.48 18.13
CA ILE A 9 5.05 9.74 17.93
C ILE A 9 4.03 10.87 18.11
N GLU A 10 4.15 11.64 19.20
CA GLU A 10 3.18 12.66 19.60
C GLU A 10 3.88 13.73 20.44
N ASP A 11 3.83 15.00 20.06
CA ASP A 11 4.58 16.05 20.75
C ASP A 11 3.87 16.59 22.01
N GLU A 12 2.57 16.33 22.18
CA GLU A 12 1.85 16.56 23.41
C GLU A 12 2.11 15.46 24.45
N LYS A 13 2.90 15.75 25.48
CA LYS A 13 3.33 14.76 26.48
C LYS A 13 2.19 14.02 27.17
N ASN A 14 1.10 14.71 27.50
CA ASN A 14 -0.04 14.07 28.16
C ASN A 14 -0.74 13.07 27.23
N VAL A 15 -0.94 13.45 25.97
CA VAL A 15 -1.54 12.57 24.95
C VAL A 15 -0.62 11.35 24.67
N LEU A 16 0.68 11.60 24.60
CA LEU A 16 1.68 10.54 24.41
C LEU A 16 1.65 9.51 25.55
N GLU A 17 1.58 9.99 26.81
CA GLU A 17 1.54 9.11 28.00
C GLU A 17 0.21 8.35 28.09
N ASP A 18 -0.91 9.02 27.83
CA ASP A 18 -2.24 8.38 27.81
C ASP A 18 -2.31 7.26 26.73
N LEU A 19 -1.78 7.52 25.54
CA LEU A 19 -1.68 6.53 24.48
C LEU A 19 -0.79 5.35 24.87
N LYS A 20 0.34 5.63 25.49
CA LYS A 20 1.26 4.60 25.96
C LYS A 20 0.59 3.70 27.00
N ILE A 21 -0.03 4.28 28.03
CA ILE A 21 -0.74 3.51 29.07
C ILE A 21 -1.83 2.65 28.45
N LEU A 22 -2.70 3.23 27.62
CA LEU A 22 -3.78 2.51 26.94
C LEU A 22 -3.26 1.31 26.16
N LEU A 23 -2.21 1.49 25.38
CA LEU A 23 -1.68 0.43 24.53
C LEU A 23 -0.91 -0.65 25.33
N GLU A 24 -0.24 -0.27 26.42
CA GLU A 24 0.43 -1.21 27.32
C GLU A 24 -0.60 -2.05 28.09
N GLU A 25 -1.73 -1.48 28.52
CA GLU A 25 -2.84 -2.21 29.12
C GLU A 25 -3.45 -3.25 28.17
N GLU A 26 -3.49 -2.96 26.87
CA GLU A 26 -3.91 -3.89 25.81
C GLU A 26 -2.83 -4.91 25.41
N GLY A 27 -1.70 -4.94 26.13
CA GLY A 27 -0.66 -5.93 25.96
C GLY A 27 0.35 -5.66 24.86
N TYR A 28 0.40 -4.44 24.30
CA TYR A 28 1.43 -4.03 23.36
C TYR A 28 2.70 -3.59 24.08
N PHE A 29 3.84 -3.70 23.40
CA PHE A 29 5.08 -3.03 23.83
C PHE A 29 5.15 -1.67 23.12
N VAL A 30 5.34 -0.58 23.86
CA VAL A 30 5.24 0.77 23.30
C VAL A 30 6.58 1.48 23.34
N TYR A 31 7.05 1.94 22.17
CA TYR A 31 8.04 2.99 22.05
C TYR A 31 7.31 4.33 21.99
N ALA A 32 7.65 5.26 22.87
CA ALA A 32 6.99 6.58 22.94
C ALA A 32 8.02 7.68 22.63
N GLU A 33 7.77 8.46 21.59
CA GLU A 33 8.65 9.53 21.12
C GLU A 33 7.90 10.85 21.00
N SER A 34 8.45 11.90 21.58
CA SER A 34 7.84 13.23 21.56
C SER A 34 8.28 14.11 20.39
N LYS A 35 9.09 13.59 19.48
CA LYS A 35 9.60 14.33 18.31
C LYS A 35 9.65 13.45 17.08
N GLY A 36 9.29 14.00 15.91
CA GLY A 36 9.36 13.25 14.65
C GLY A 36 10.76 12.73 14.31
N LYS A 37 11.82 13.50 14.66
CA LYS A 37 13.20 13.08 14.40
C LYS A 37 13.60 11.83 15.19
N THR A 38 13.36 11.81 16.50
CA THR A 38 13.65 10.64 17.34
C THR A 38 12.75 9.47 16.99
N GLY A 39 11.49 9.73 16.61
CA GLY A 39 10.57 8.70 16.10
C GLY A 39 11.09 8.01 14.84
N ILE A 40 11.70 8.74 13.91
CA ILE A 40 12.35 8.16 12.72
C ILE A 40 13.52 7.27 13.13
N GLU A 41 14.37 7.71 14.07
CA GLU A 41 15.52 6.95 14.55
C GLU A 41 15.07 5.66 15.25
N THR A 42 14.09 5.75 16.15
CA THR A 42 13.49 4.61 16.86
C THR A 42 12.83 3.62 15.88
N ALA A 43 12.13 4.10 14.88
CA ALA A 43 11.54 3.24 13.83
C ALA A 43 12.61 2.44 13.08
N LYS A 44 13.74 3.07 12.72
CA LYS A 44 14.85 2.43 12.02
C LYS A 44 15.57 1.40 12.89
N GLN A 45 15.80 1.72 14.16
CA GLN A 45 16.54 0.89 15.09
C GLN A 45 15.73 -0.34 15.53
N HIS A 46 14.45 -0.15 15.84
CA HIS A 46 13.65 -1.16 16.51
C HIS A 46 12.65 -1.88 15.59
N LEU A 47 12.39 -1.35 14.40
CA LEU A 47 11.46 -1.91 13.41
C LEU A 47 10.12 -2.34 14.05
N PRO A 48 9.31 -1.40 14.55
CA PRO A 48 8.06 -1.71 15.22
C PRO A 48 7.06 -2.41 14.27
N ASP A 49 6.07 -3.10 14.84
CA ASP A 49 5.03 -3.76 14.06
C ASP A 49 3.98 -2.78 13.53
N LEU A 50 3.90 -1.56 14.13
CA LEU A 50 3.01 -0.48 13.69
C LEU A 50 3.53 0.87 14.22
N ILE A 51 3.31 1.94 13.47
CA ILE A 51 3.60 3.31 13.86
C ILE A 51 2.30 4.10 13.94
N ILE A 52 2.11 4.83 15.04
CA ILE A 52 1.05 5.82 15.24
C ILE A 52 1.74 7.17 15.36
N CYS A 53 1.32 8.15 14.56
CA CYS A 53 2.01 9.43 14.50
C CYS A 53 1.02 10.59 14.39
N ASP A 54 1.18 11.60 15.24
CA ASP A 54 0.49 12.87 15.01
C ASP A 54 1.03 13.56 13.75
N ILE A 55 0.14 14.22 13.04
CA ILE A 55 0.51 15.03 11.87
C ILE A 55 1.11 16.35 12.31
N MET A 56 0.51 16.99 13.33
CA MET A 56 0.79 18.38 13.70
C MET A 56 1.86 18.46 14.79
N MET A 57 3.09 18.05 14.45
CA MET A 57 4.23 18.17 15.37
C MET A 57 5.18 19.30 14.94
N ARG A 58 5.93 19.82 15.91
CA ARG A 58 6.96 20.84 15.67
C ARG A 58 8.17 20.24 14.96
N GLU A 59 8.91 21.05 14.21
CA GLU A 59 10.15 20.74 13.48
C GLU A 59 9.95 19.71 12.35
N VAL A 60 9.62 18.46 12.69
CA VAL A 60 9.37 17.35 11.75
C VAL A 60 7.95 16.86 11.92
N ASN A 61 7.08 17.21 11.00
CA ASN A 61 5.68 16.81 11.02
C ASN A 61 5.47 15.34 10.63
N GLY A 62 4.29 14.78 10.88
CA GLY A 62 3.99 13.38 10.61
C GLY A 62 4.13 12.97 9.13
N TYR A 63 3.88 13.88 8.18
CA TYR A 63 4.09 13.62 6.76
C TYR A 63 5.57 13.46 6.40
N ASP A 64 6.45 14.26 7.04
CA ASP A 64 7.89 14.15 6.85
C ASP A 64 8.44 12.86 7.44
N VAL A 65 7.89 12.42 8.59
CA VAL A 65 8.19 11.11 9.20
C VAL A 65 7.85 9.99 8.21
N LEU A 66 6.60 9.95 7.73
CA LEU A 66 6.15 8.93 6.77
C LEU A 66 6.99 8.95 5.49
N THR A 67 7.23 10.14 4.93
CA THR A 67 8.01 10.30 3.69
C THR A 67 9.43 9.77 3.86
N THR A 68 10.04 9.99 5.03
CA THR A 68 11.39 9.52 5.34
C THR A 68 11.42 8.00 5.47
N LEU A 69 10.50 7.42 6.26
CA LEU A 69 10.45 5.99 6.50
C LEU A 69 10.03 5.18 5.24
N SER A 70 9.21 5.76 4.37
CA SER A 70 8.78 5.12 3.12
C SER A 70 9.87 4.97 2.06
N LYS A 71 10.97 5.71 2.19
CA LYS A 71 12.13 5.64 1.26
C LYS A 71 13.07 4.48 1.57
N GLU A 72 13.05 3.94 2.78
CA GLU A 72 13.97 2.90 3.25
C GLU A 72 13.38 1.50 3.17
N GLU A 73 14.18 0.54 2.72
CA GLU A 73 13.74 -0.85 2.50
C GLU A 73 13.19 -1.52 3.76
N ASN A 74 13.76 -1.24 4.93
CA ASN A 74 13.41 -1.90 6.19
C ASN A 74 12.16 -1.31 6.86
N THR A 75 11.85 -0.03 6.63
CA THR A 75 10.75 0.67 7.29
C THR A 75 9.54 0.94 6.40
N LYS A 76 9.71 0.91 5.07
CA LYS A 76 8.64 1.24 4.10
C LYS A 76 7.40 0.35 4.16
N CYS A 77 7.49 -0.82 4.79
CA CYS A 77 6.39 -1.78 4.94
C CYS A 77 5.77 -1.77 6.34
N ILE A 78 6.27 -0.94 7.25
CA ILE A 78 5.68 -0.79 8.59
C ILE A 78 4.35 -0.05 8.42
N PRO A 79 3.22 -0.58 8.95
CA PRO A 79 1.95 0.11 8.87
C PRO A 79 2.00 1.42 9.63
N PHE A 80 1.34 2.43 9.06
CA PHE A 80 1.39 3.78 9.56
C PHE A 80 -0.02 4.36 9.70
N ILE A 81 -0.38 4.73 10.93
CA ILE A 81 -1.66 5.37 11.27
C ILE A 81 -1.38 6.82 11.65
N PHE A 82 -2.05 7.77 11.02
CA PHE A 82 -2.03 9.15 11.46
C PHE A 82 -3.09 9.41 12.53
N LEU A 83 -2.70 10.17 13.58
CA LEU A 83 -3.63 10.87 14.45
C LEU A 83 -3.68 12.34 14.03
N THR A 84 -4.84 12.95 13.91
CA THR A 84 -4.94 14.34 13.48
C THR A 84 -6.18 15.04 14.01
N ALA A 85 -6.02 16.31 14.38
CA ALA A 85 -7.13 17.22 14.69
C ALA A 85 -7.70 17.88 13.41
N LYS A 86 -7.02 17.77 12.25
CA LYS A 86 -7.43 18.42 11.01
C LYS A 86 -8.26 17.49 10.11
N VAL A 87 -9.37 18.04 9.61
CA VAL A 87 -10.40 17.34 8.82
C VAL A 87 -10.40 17.76 7.35
N GLU A 88 -9.40 18.49 6.86
CA GLU A 88 -9.40 18.89 5.44
C GLU A 88 -9.21 17.69 4.53
N ARG A 89 -10.13 17.51 3.59
CA ARG A 89 -10.10 16.39 2.61
C ARG A 89 -8.77 16.30 1.86
N GLU A 90 -8.10 17.43 1.66
CA GLU A 90 -6.81 17.51 0.97
C GLU A 90 -5.68 16.92 1.82
N ASP A 91 -5.68 17.13 3.14
CA ASP A 91 -4.68 16.57 4.06
C ASP A 91 -4.79 15.05 4.19
N ILE A 92 -6.02 14.54 4.32
CA ILE A 92 -6.27 13.08 4.30
C ILE A 92 -5.79 12.48 2.98
N ARG A 93 -6.14 13.13 1.85
CA ARG A 93 -5.74 12.66 0.52
C ARG A 93 -4.22 12.68 0.33
N ARG A 94 -3.55 13.71 0.85
CA ARG A 94 -2.08 13.84 0.83
C ARG A 94 -1.41 12.67 1.53
N GLY A 95 -1.82 12.33 2.73
CA GLY A 95 -1.22 11.24 3.49
C GLY A 95 -1.51 9.87 2.90
N MET A 96 -2.72 9.64 2.35
CA MET A 96 -3.04 8.42 1.61
C MET A 96 -2.15 8.26 0.37
N VAL A 97 -1.88 9.35 -0.36
CA VAL A 97 -0.96 9.36 -1.51
C VAL A 97 0.48 9.08 -1.05
N LEU A 98 0.89 9.55 0.12
CA LEU A 98 2.20 9.27 0.72
C LEU A 98 2.34 7.83 1.22
N GLY A 99 1.24 7.10 1.38
CA GLY A 99 1.24 5.68 1.75
C GLY A 99 0.86 5.39 3.20
N ALA A 100 0.18 6.30 3.89
CA ALA A 100 -0.44 5.99 5.18
C ALA A 100 -1.48 4.86 5.01
N ASP A 101 -1.57 4.00 6.02
CA ASP A 101 -2.53 2.89 6.02
C ASP A 101 -3.87 3.30 6.60
N ASP A 102 -3.90 4.31 7.49
CA ASP A 102 -5.11 4.82 8.13
C ASP A 102 -4.98 6.23 8.68
N TYR A 103 -6.15 6.83 8.98
CA TYR A 103 -6.30 8.13 9.63
C TYR A 103 -7.32 8.03 10.75
N LEU A 104 -6.99 8.55 11.91
CA LEU A 104 -7.90 8.67 13.04
C LEU A 104 -8.01 10.14 13.47
N LEU A 105 -9.24 10.65 13.50
CA LEU A 105 -9.53 12.04 13.85
C LEU A 105 -9.58 12.21 15.36
N LYS A 106 -8.85 13.19 15.89
CA LYS A 106 -8.98 13.64 17.30
C LYS A 106 -10.23 14.53 17.43
N PRO A 107 -11.09 14.35 18.46
CA PRO A 107 -11.03 13.32 19.49
C PRO A 107 -11.55 11.96 18.98
N TYR A 108 -10.86 10.88 19.28
CA TYR A 108 -11.22 9.51 18.96
C TYR A 108 -11.54 8.74 20.25
N LYS A 109 -12.33 7.68 20.12
CA LYS A 109 -12.57 6.72 21.20
C LYS A 109 -11.45 5.68 21.24
N ALA A 110 -11.12 5.20 22.45
CA ALA A 110 -10.13 4.13 22.61
C ALA A 110 -10.43 2.92 21.71
N ASP A 111 -11.69 2.48 21.67
CA ASP A 111 -12.16 1.36 20.82
C ASP A 111 -11.89 1.58 19.33
N GLU A 112 -11.99 2.83 18.84
CA GLU A 112 -11.74 3.15 17.42
C GLU A 112 -10.26 2.99 17.10
N LEU A 113 -9.40 3.49 17.99
CA LEU A 113 -7.95 3.35 17.86
C LEU A 113 -7.53 1.88 17.91
N LEU A 114 -8.02 1.12 18.88
CA LEU A 114 -7.69 -0.28 19.04
C LEU A 114 -8.16 -1.12 17.83
N LYS A 115 -9.35 -0.87 17.32
CA LYS A 115 -9.85 -1.52 16.08
C LYS A 115 -8.99 -1.19 14.86
N ALA A 116 -8.55 0.06 14.72
CA ALA A 116 -7.64 0.46 13.64
C ALA A 116 -6.29 -0.26 13.75
N ILE A 117 -5.71 -0.32 14.96
CA ILE A 117 -4.45 -1.03 15.24
C ILE A 117 -4.57 -2.52 14.92
N GLU A 118 -5.59 -3.19 15.48
CA GLU A 118 -5.82 -4.62 15.24
C GLU A 118 -5.99 -4.94 13.76
N ALA A 119 -6.78 -4.15 13.04
CA ALA A 119 -7.00 -4.32 11.62
C ALA A 119 -5.68 -4.26 10.82
N ARG A 120 -4.76 -3.34 11.18
CA ARG A 120 -3.47 -3.17 10.51
C ARG A 120 -2.47 -4.26 10.89
N ILE A 121 -2.36 -4.62 12.16
CA ILE A 121 -1.50 -5.71 12.63
C ILE A 121 -1.97 -7.06 12.04
N LYS A 122 -3.27 -7.37 12.11
CA LYS A 122 -3.84 -8.58 11.54
C LYS A 122 -3.60 -8.67 10.03
N ARG A 123 -3.67 -7.54 9.33
CA ARG A 123 -3.34 -7.47 7.89
C ARG A 123 -1.90 -7.91 7.64
N ILE A 124 -0.95 -7.41 8.42
CA ILE A 124 0.47 -7.77 8.28
C ILE A 124 0.73 -9.22 8.68
N ASP A 125 0.12 -9.68 9.77
CA ASP A 125 0.25 -11.09 10.17
C ASP A 125 -0.35 -12.03 9.12
N THR A 126 -1.46 -11.63 8.50
CA THR A 126 -2.04 -12.37 7.36
C THR A 126 -1.13 -12.33 6.13
N LEU A 127 -0.48 -11.19 5.85
CA LEU A 127 0.52 -11.07 4.78
C LEU A 127 1.78 -11.88 5.09
N LYS A 128 2.29 -11.82 6.33
CA LYS A 128 3.45 -12.62 6.78
C LYS A 128 3.10 -14.12 6.82
N ALA A 129 1.93 -14.49 7.33
CA ALA A 129 1.42 -15.87 7.31
C ALA A 129 1.08 -16.34 5.89
N GLY A 130 0.60 -15.47 5.03
CA GLY A 130 0.45 -15.70 3.59
C GLY A 130 1.79 -15.92 2.91
N LEU A 131 2.79 -15.09 3.19
CA LEU A 131 4.16 -15.27 2.70
C LEU A 131 4.82 -16.55 3.25
N SER A 132 4.54 -16.95 4.50
CA SER A 132 5.05 -18.19 5.08
C SER A 132 4.28 -19.44 4.62
N LYS A 133 3.02 -19.32 4.24
CA LYS A 133 2.21 -20.39 3.63
C LYS A 133 2.34 -20.42 2.10
N GLU A 134 2.52 -19.26 1.45
CA GLU A 134 2.75 -19.16 0.00
C GLU A 134 4.20 -19.44 -0.38
N SER A 135 5.18 -19.35 0.53
CA SER A 135 6.54 -19.84 0.25
C SER A 135 6.63 -21.36 0.07
N LYS A 136 5.55 -22.09 0.38
CA LYS A 136 5.40 -23.54 0.06
C LYS A 136 4.37 -23.87 -1.02
N LYS A 137 3.57 -22.88 -1.49
CA LYS A 137 2.76 -23.04 -2.72
C LYS A 137 3.36 -22.10 -3.75
N SER A 138 3.98 -22.63 -4.76
CA SER A 138 4.40 -21.89 -5.95
C SER A 138 3.22 -21.07 -6.45
N VAL A 139 3.40 -19.73 -6.60
CA VAL A 139 2.36 -18.89 -7.20
C VAL A 139 2.07 -19.48 -8.55
N LYS A 140 0.82 -19.92 -8.79
CA LYS A 140 0.42 -20.43 -10.10
C LYS A 140 0.73 -19.35 -11.13
N LYS A 141 1.59 -19.66 -12.08
CA LYS A 141 1.81 -18.84 -13.26
C LYS A 141 0.73 -19.16 -14.27
N TYR A 142 0.13 -18.14 -14.81
CA TYR A 142 -0.90 -18.28 -15.84
C TYR A 142 -0.30 -18.05 -17.22
N ALA A 143 -0.78 -18.81 -18.19
CA ALA A 143 -0.56 -18.53 -19.60
C ALA A 143 -1.50 -17.42 -20.06
N TYR A 144 -1.19 -16.73 -21.16
CA TYR A 144 -1.95 -15.59 -21.66
C TYR A 144 -3.38 -15.95 -22.10
N ASP A 145 -3.58 -17.16 -22.59
CA ASP A 145 -4.87 -17.72 -23.01
C ASP A 145 -5.64 -18.42 -21.89
N GLU A 146 -5.03 -18.53 -20.70
CA GLU A 146 -5.62 -19.21 -19.55
C GLU A 146 -6.70 -18.35 -18.86
N LYS A 147 -7.57 -19.01 -18.10
CA LYS A 147 -8.65 -18.36 -17.33
C LYS A 147 -8.35 -18.41 -15.84
N ILE A 148 -8.61 -17.30 -15.16
CA ILE A 148 -8.61 -17.21 -13.70
C ILE A 148 -10.00 -17.56 -13.21
N PHE A 149 -10.07 -18.55 -12.31
CA PHE A 149 -11.28 -18.79 -11.52
C PHE A 149 -11.20 -18.01 -10.20
N THR A 150 -12.18 -17.17 -9.93
CA THR A 150 -12.29 -16.38 -8.69
C THR A 150 -13.74 -16.24 -8.23
N LYS A 151 -13.96 -15.64 -7.08
CA LYS A 151 -15.30 -15.30 -6.58
C LYS A 151 -15.39 -13.79 -6.36
N VAL A 152 -16.46 -13.19 -6.85
CA VAL A 152 -16.81 -11.78 -6.60
C VAL A 152 -18.21 -11.76 -6.00
N ASN A 153 -18.38 -11.16 -4.82
CA ASN A 153 -19.63 -11.15 -4.06
C ASN A 153 -20.23 -12.56 -3.85
N GLY A 154 -19.36 -13.57 -3.61
CA GLY A 154 -19.75 -14.97 -3.42
C GLY A 154 -20.05 -15.74 -4.71
N GLN A 155 -20.22 -15.07 -5.84
CA GLN A 155 -20.51 -15.66 -7.15
C GLN A 155 -19.22 -16.09 -7.86
N PRO A 156 -19.18 -17.28 -8.48
CA PRO A 156 -18.04 -17.74 -9.26
C PRO A 156 -17.88 -16.87 -10.51
N LEU A 157 -16.65 -16.46 -10.77
CA LEU A 157 -16.28 -15.66 -11.94
C LEU A 157 -15.08 -16.26 -12.66
N LEU A 158 -15.17 -16.38 -13.98
CA LEU A 158 -14.07 -16.75 -14.86
C LEU A 158 -13.62 -15.51 -15.64
N ILE A 159 -12.33 -15.16 -15.49
CA ILE A 159 -11.69 -14.07 -16.23
C ILE A 159 -10.61 -14.68 -17.11
N LYS A 160 -10.68 -14.44 -18.42
CA LYS A 160 -9.59 -14.79 -19.34
C LYS A 160 -8.43 -13.79 -19.14
N ILE A 161 -7.21 -14.29 -19.04
CA ILE A 161 -6.03 -13.43 -18.79
C ILE A 161 -5.86 -12.43 -19.93
N SER A 162 -6.04 -12.85 -21.17
CA SER A 162 -5.94 -11.97 -22.34
C SER A 162 -6.96 -10.84 -22.34
N ASP A 163 -8.10 -10.97 -21.66
CA ASP A 163 -9.11 -9.92 -21.61
C ASP A 163 -8.79 -8.82 -20.60
N ILE A 164 -7.77 -9.01 -19.76
CA ILE A 164 -7.34 -8.03 -18.77
C ILE A 164 -6.59 -6.92 -19.49
N SER A 165 -7.11 -5.69 -19.39
CA SER A 165 -6.48 -4.48 -19.91
C SER A 165 -5.46 -3.92 -18.94
N TYR A 166 -5.83 -3.77 -17.67
CA TYR A 166 -4.93 -3.33 -16.61
C TYR A 166 -5.41 -3.78 -15.24
N ILE A 167 -4.51 -3.70 -14.25
CA ILE A 167 -4.79 -4.01 -12.85
C ILE A 167 -4.28 -2.86 -11.99
N THR A 168 -5.12 -2.34 -11.10
CA THR A 168 -4.74 -1.33 -10.11
C THR A 168 -4.90 -1.85 -8.68
N ALA A 169 -4.00 -1.40 -7.79
CA ALA A 169 -4.12 -1.69 -6.38
C ALA A 169 -5.17 -0.77 -5.74
N GLU A 170 -6.10 -1.37 -5.03
CA GLU A 170 -7.17 -0.74 -4.27
C GLU A 170 -7.13 -1.26 -2.83
N ASN A 171 -6.35 -0.62 -1.95
CA ASN A 171 -6.14 -1.08 -0.57
C ASN A 171 -5.72 -2.56 -0.49
N GLN A 172 -6.60 -3.42 0.06
CA GLN A 172 -6.38 -4.88 0.21
C GLN A 172 -6.77 -5.66 -1.05
N TYR A 173 -7.30 -4.98 -2.05
CA TYR A 173 -7.83 -5.57 -3.28
C TYR A 173 -7.02 -5.10 -4.47
N THR A 174 -7.23 -5.74 -5.57
CA THR A 174 -6.86 -5.23 -6.88
C THR A 174 -8.11 -5.13 -7.75
N LEU A 175 -8.26 -4.00 -8.41
CA LEU A 175 -9.26 -3.82 -9.44
C LEU A 175 -8.69 -4.36 -10.74
N ILE A 176 -9.29 -5.41 -11.27
CA ILE A 176 -8.98 -5.98 -12.58
C ILE A 176 -9.95 -5.36 -13.58
N SER A 177 -9.43 -4.59 -14.52
CA SER A 177 -10.21 -3.97 -15.59
C SER A 177 -10.01 -4.69 -16.90
N LEU A 178 -11.11 -5.05 -17.52
CA LEU A 178 -11.15 -5.78 -18.79
C LEU A 178 -11.28 -4.83 -19.98
N VAL A 179 -10.87 -5.26 -21.14
CA VAL A 179 -10.95 -4.52 -22.40
C VAL A 179 -12.39 -4.15 -22.78
N ASN A 180 -13.39 -4.91 -22.32
CA ASN A 180 -14.82 -4.63 -22.53
C ASN A 180 -15.41 -3.62 -21.54
N GLY A 181 -14.59 -2.95 -20.74
CA GLY A 181 -14.99 -1.92 -19.76
C GLY A 181 -15.46 -2.48 -18.41
N LYS A 182 -15.65 -3.79 -18.26
CA LYS A 182 -16.01 -4.38 -16.97
C LYS A 182 -14.82 -4.38 -16.03
N SER A 183 -15.06 -4.18 -14.73
CA SER A 183 -14.02 -4.23 -13.70
C SER A 183 -14.48 -5.04 -12.51
N TYR A 184 -13.53 -5.75 -11.90
CA TYR A 184 -13.78 -6.66 -10.79
C TYR A 184 -12.78 -6.44 -9.67
N LEU A 185 -13.28 -6.29 -8.45
CA LEU A 185 -12.46 -6.13 -7.27
C LEU A 185 -12.12 -7.51 -6.68
N ILE A 186 -10.84 -7.87 -6.68
CA ILE A 186 -10.36 -9.18 -6.23
C ILE A 186 -9.46 -9.00 -5.02
N ARG A 187 -9.70 -9.78 -3.96
CA ARG A 187 -8.90 -9.76 -2.73
C ARG A 187 -7.55 -10.45 -2.92
N LYS A 188 -6.67 -9.78 -3.65
CA LYS A 188 -5.27 -10.18 -3.86
C LYS A 188 -4.40 -8.94 -3.94
N ALA A 189 -3.17 -9.01 -3.41
CA ALA A 189 -2.22 -7.93 -3.53
C ALA A 189 -1.67 -7.83 -4.96
N ILE A 190 -1.29 -6.63 -5.40
CA ILE A 190 -0.69 -6.44 -6.73
C ILE A 190 0.60 -7.25 -6.93
N ALA A 191 1.34 -7.53 -5.84
CA ALA A 191 2.54 -8.38 -5.87
C ALA A 191 2.25 -9.83 -6.29
N TYR A 192 1.03 -10.35 -6.02
CA TYR A 192 0.60 -11.65 -6.52
C TYR A 192 0.53 -11.64 -8.05
N TRP A 193 -0.10 -10.63 -8.62
CA TRP A 193 -0.29 -10.51 -10.06
C TRP A 193 1.03 -10.34 -10.82
N VAL A 194 1.99 -9.61 -10.24
CA VAL A 194 3.36 -9.48 -10.80
C VAL A 194 4.05 -10.84 -10.97
N LYS A 195 3.77 -11.80 -10.07
CA LYS A 195 4.36 -13.15 -10.12
C LYS A 195 3.52 -14.12 -10.94
N ALA A 196 2.21 -13.91 -10.99
CA ALA A 196 1.24 -14.83 -11.59
C ALA A 196 1.02 -14.59 -13.08
N LEU A 197 1.07 -13.33 -13.53
CA LEU A 197 0.80 -12.96 -14.92
C LEU A 197 2.04 -13.17 -15.81
N PRO A 198 1.85 -13.50 -17.09
CA PRO A 198 2.93 -13.66 -18.02
C PRO A 198 3.64 -12.33 -18.28
N THR A 199 4.95 -12.30 -18.07
CA THR A 199 5.77 -11.07 -18.09
C THR A 199 6.05 -10.54 -19.50
N LYS A 200 5.72 -11.29 -20.54
CA LYS A 200 5.81 -10.86 -21.92
C LYS A 200 4.70 -9.88 -22.27
N GLU A 201 3.49 -10.13 -21.77
CA GLU A 201 2.29 -9.35 -22.08
C GLU A 201 1.95 -8.35 -20.97
N PHE A 202 2.33 -8.61 -19.73
CA PHE A 202 2.00 -7.73 -18.59
C PHE A 202 3.22 -7.03 -18.02
N PHE A 203 3.12 -5.72 -17.93
CA PHE A 203 4.20 -4.89 -17.41
C PHE A 203 3.74 -4.00 -16.25
N ARG A 204 4.50 -4.00 -15.14
CA ARG A 204 4.24 -3.11 -14.00
C ARG A 204 4.82 -1.74 -14.27
N ILE A 205 3.96 -0.73 -14.41
CA ILE A 205 4.30 0.66 -14.74
C ILE A 205 4.38 1.58 -13.51
N HIS A 206 3.74 1.16 -12.42
CA HIS A 206 3.72 1.88 -11.15
C HIS A 206 3.67 0.89 -9.98
N ARG A 207 3.97 1.36 -8.74
CA ARG A 207 3.82 0.51 -7.55
C ARG A 207 2.43 -0.08 -7.38
N SER A 208 1.41 0.59 -7.90
CA SER A 208 0.01 0.21 -7.83
C SER A 208 -0.60 -0.22 -9.16
N THR A 209 0.16 -0.30 -10.28
CA THR A 209 -0.46 -0.50 -11.60
C THR A 209 0.35 -1.46 -12.47
N ILE A 210 -0.35 -2.43 -13.04
CA ILE A 210 0.13 -3.35 -14.08
C ILE A 210 -0.75 -3.11 -15.32
N ILE A 211 -0.16 -3.04 -16.49
CA ILE A 211 -0.88 -2.93 -17.77
C ILE A 211 -0.61 -4.16 -18.64
N ASN A 212 -1.56 -4.47 -19.49
CA ASN A 212 -1.36 -5.42 -20.59
C ASN A 212 -0.82 -4.65 -21.80
N MET A 213 0.34 -5.04 -22.28
CA MET A 213 1.06 -4.36 -23.37
C MET A 213 0.38 -4.52 -24.71
N GLU A 214 -0.39 -5.59 -24.92
CA GLU A 214 -1.15 -5.85 -26.14
C GLU A 214 -2.23 -4.79 -26.41
N TYR A 215 -2.70 -4.10 -25.35
CA TYR A 215 -3.70 -3.06 -25.45
C TYR A 215 -3.14 -1.65 -25.53
N ILE A 216 -1.82 -1.50 -25.68
CA ILE A 216 -1.20 -0.17 -25.86
C ILE A 216 -1.50 0.32 -27.28
N VAL A 217 -2.22 1.44 -27.39
CA VAL A 217 -2.54 2.07 -28.68
C VAL A 217 -1.60 3.24 -29.00
N LYS A 218 -1.06 3.89 -27.98
CA LYS A 218 -0.17 5.05 -28.15
C LYS A 218 0.74 5.24 -26.97
N MET A 219 1.96 5.68 -27.24
CA MET A 219 2.92 6.11 -26.22
C MET A 219 3.41 7.51 -26.51
N GLY A 220 3.66 8.28 -25.44
CA GLY A 220 4.19 9.64 -25.52
C GLY A 220 5.26 9.91 -24.47
N LYS A 221 6.07 10.93 -24.68
CA LYS A 221 6.98 11.42 -23.65
C LYS A 221 6.19 12.24 -22.63
N TRP A 222 6.48 12.05 -21.34
CA TRP A 222 5.96 12.84 -20.25
C TRP A 222 7.10 13.29 -19.36
N MET A 223 7.38 14.60 -19.33
CA MET A 223 8.53 15.17 -18.64
C MET A 223 9.87 14.51 -19.02
N LYS A 224 10.99 14.90 -18.35
CA LYS A 224 12.35 14.46 -18.74
C LYS A 224 12.60 12.95 -18.70
N SER A 225 11.82 12.15 -17.95
CA SER A 225 12.15 10.73 -17.73
C SER A 225 10.95 9.79 -17.55
N SER A 226 9.72 10.27 -17.71
CA SER A 226 8.49 9.46 -17.62
C SER A 226 7.85 9.31 -19.01
N LEU A 227 7.00 8.30 -19.17
CA LEU A 227 6.25 8.03 -20.39
C LEU A 227 4.76 8.07 -20.11
N LEU A 228 3.98 8.51 -21.08
CA LEU A 228 2.53 8.32 -21.13
C LEU A 228 2.21 7.10 -21.97
N VAL A 229 1.28 6.29 -21.50
CA VAL A 229 0.75 5.13 -22.21
C VAL A 229 -0.75 5.23 -22.29
N TYR A 230 -1.28 5.09 -23.48
CA TYR A 230 -2.71 5.06 -23.77
C TYR A 230 -3.11 3.62 -24.07
N LEU A 231 -4.12 3.13 -23.36
CA LEU A 231 -4.69 1.80 -23.60
C LEU A 231 -5.99 1.90 -24.40
N GLN A 232 -6.27 0.86 -25.15
CA GLN A 232 -7.51 0.72 -25.92
C GLN A 232 -8.74 0.87 -25.01
N ASN A 233 -9.71 1.67 -25.44
CA ASN A 233 -10.96 1.95 -24.74
C ASN A 233 -10.81 2.61 -23.35
N ILE A 234 -9.64 3.22 -23.06
CA ILE A 234 -9.38 3.95 -21.82
C ILE A 234 -9.05 5.40 -22.16
N GLU A 235 -9.90 6.33 -21.71
CA GLU A 235 -9.74 7.76 -22.02
C GLU A 235 -8.51 8.38 -21.35
N LYS A 236 -8.22 7.99 -20.10
CA LYS A 236 -7.13 8.58 -19.32
C LYS A 236 -5.83 7.80 -19.51
N PRO A 237 -4.74 8.48 -19.90
CA PRO A 237 -3.44 7.82 -20.03
C PRO A 237 -2.87 7.41 -18.67
N PHE A 238 -2.04 6.39 -18.68
CA PHE A 238 -1.24 5.96 -17.55
C PHE A 238 0.17 6.57 -17.62
N ILE A 239 0.73 6.94 -16.47
CA ILE A 239 2.09 7.45 -16.37
C ILE A 239 3.00 6.29 -15.96
N ILE A 240 3.99 5.96 -16.81
CA ILE A 240 5.10 5.10 -16.42
C ILE A 240 6.11 5.96 -15.66
N SER A 241 6.25 5.71 -14.35
CA SER A 241 7.18 6.48 -13.52
C SER A 241 8.65 6.22 -13.92
N LYS A 242 9.55 7.15 -13.59
CA LYS A 242 10.99 7.11 -13.94
C LYS A 242 11.63 5.74 -13.68
N ARG A 243 11.38 5.14 -12.51
CA ARG A 243 11.93 3.83 -12.13
C ARG A 243 11.51 2.71 -13.10
N TYR A 244 10.25 2.73 -13.54
CA TYR A 244 9.70 1.72 -14.43
C TYR A 244 9.96 2.02 -15.91
N SER A 245 10.10 3.30 -16.30
CA SER A 245 10.36 3.69 -17.69
C SER A 245 11.72 3.21 -18.19
N THR A 246 12.76 3.24 -17.35
CA THR A 246 14.08 2.70 -17.68
C THR A 246 14.01 1.18 -17.96
N ARG A 247 13.30 0.46 -17.11
CA ARG A 247 13.09 -1.00 -17.27
C ARG A 247 12.22 -1.31 -18.48
N PHE A 248 11.19 -0.51 -18.72
CA PHE A 248 10.30 -0.66 -19.87
C PHE A 248 11.07 -0.50 -21.18
N ARG A 249 11.90 0.54 -21.30
CA ARG A 249 12.74 0.75 -22.50
C ARG A 249 13.73 -0.39 -22.75
N LYS A 250 14.37 -0.90 -21.68
CA LYS A 250 15.36 -1.99 -21.79
C LYS A 250 14.75 -3.30 -22.27
N ASN A 251 13.46 -3.54 -22.00
CA ASN A 251 12.78 -4.78 -22.33
C ASN A 251 12.02 -4.72 -23.67
N ASN A 252 11.77 -3.53 -24.24
CA ASN A 252 10.89 -3.39 -25.40
C ASN A 252 11.51 -2.55 -26.54
N PHE A 253 12.69 -2.03 -26.35
CA PHE A 253 13.51 -1.32 -27.33
C PHE A 253 14.98 -1.66 -27.10
#